data_685e82da86d8ac8664ca5c40112b507f
#
_entry.id   685e82da86d8ac8664ca5c40112b507f
#
_cell.length_a   1.000
_cell.length_b   1.000
_cell.length_c   1.000
_cell.angle_alpha   90.00
_cell.angle_beta   90.00
_cell.angle_gamma   90.00
#
_symmetry.space_group_name_H-M   'P 1'
#
loop_
_entity.id
_entity.type
_entity.pdbx_description
1 polymer ?
#
loop_
_entity_poly.entity_id
_entity_poly.type
_entity_poly.pdbx_seq_one_letter_code
_entity_poly.pdbx_strand_id
1 'polypeptide(L)'
;LFDDLKLTIISFVVITALFLWSYFSCYKFFKHTKSEAAVCALIAGSPTIGFLGFAVLEPIYGATATTGLVVAIVSIVVNAINIPIGLALLNNGKGNTSSDGSQKGNPVLDALKEPVCWAPLLAVVLVLLGIKFPTILDPNFELIAKANSGVAVFAAGLTLSGMKFQLDGEVVYNAIQKLILMPAVLLILGMMFHMEADKLQMMVLAGALPPAFSGIIIGNQNQLYERTGTSSLAFSILLFVVAAPFWIWITRLVS
;
A
#
# COMPACT_ATOMS: atom_id res chain seq x y z
N LEU A 1 -19.90 14.58 -0.93
CA LEU A 1 -18.82 15.36 -1.56
C LEU A 1 -17.79 15.87 -0.55
N PHE A 2 -18.21 16.60 0.53
CA PHE A 2 -17.27 17.12 1.55
C PHE A 2 -16.56 15.98 2.30
N ASP A 3 -17.25 14.92 2.66
CA ASP A 3 -16.66 13.77 3.35
C ASP A 3 -15.79 12.93 2.43
N ASP A 4 -16.09 12.86 1.16
CA ASP A 4 -15.23 12.21 0.17
C ASP A 4 -13.91 12.98 0.00
N LEU A 5 -13.96 14.31 0.07
CA LEU A 5 -12.77 15.16 0.06
C LEU A 5 -11.93 14.98 1.32
N LYS A 6 -12.57 14.91 2.52
CA LYS A 6 -11.87 14.61 3.78
C LYS A 6 -11.19 13.24 3.71
N LEU A 7 -11.92 12.22 3.28
CA LEU A 7 -11.39 10.87 3.08
C LEU A 7 -10.15 10.88 2.18
N THR A 8 -10.22 11.58 1.05
CA THR A 8 -9.12 11.69 0.08
C THR A 8 -7.91 12.38 0.69
N ILE A 9 -8.11 13.55 1.30
CA ILE A 9 -7.01 14.35 1.86
C ILE A 9 -6.36 13.62 3.04
N ILE A 10 -7.13 13.08 3.97
CA ILE A 10 -6.59 12.40 5.14
C ILE A 10 -5.85 11.14 4.72
N SER A 11 -6.42 10.32 3.83
CA SER A 11 -5.74 9.12 3.31
C SER A 11 -4.44 9.49 2.60
N PHE A 12 -4.46 10.51 1.73
CA PHE A 12 -3.28 10.98 1.02
C PHE A 12 -2.18 11.45 1.97
N VAL A 13 -2.51 12.36 2.88
CA VAL A 13 -1.52 12.94 3.80
C VAL A 13 -0.94 11.89 4.72
N VAL A 14 -1.79 11.08 5.37
CA VAL A 14 -1.32 10.11 6.38
C VAL A 14 -0.54 8.98 5.75
N ILE A 15 -1.07 8.35 4.69
CA ILE A 15 -0.42 7.19 4.07
C ILE A 15 0.90 7.61 3.44
N THR A 16 0.94 8.76 2.74
CA THR A 16 2.19 9.26 2.15
C THR A 16 3.20 9.72 3.21
N ALA A 17 2.75 10.40 4.28
CA ALA A 17 3.64 10.80 5.36
C ALA A 17 4.27 9.59 6.08
N LEU A 18 3.48 8.55 6.36
CA LEU A 18 3.99 7.33 6.98
C LEU A 18 4.82 6.47 6.03
N PHE A 19 4.55 6.53 4.73
CA PHE A 19 5.43 5.96 3.71
C PHE A 19 6.82 6.63 3.74
N LEU A 20 6.87 7.95 3.75
CA LEU A 20 8.14 8.69 3.85
C LEU A 20 8.82 8.49 5.22
N TRP A 21 8.04 8.35 6.28
CA TRP A 21 8.56 8.00 7.60
C TRP A 21 9.21 6.61 7.61
N SER A 22 8.61 5.60 6.94
CA SER A 22 9.22 4.28 6.77
C SER A 22 10.56 4.36 6.04
N TYR A 23 10.65 5.17 4.98
CA TYR A 23 11.91 5.43 4.30
C TYR A 23 12.96 6.01 5.23
N PHE A 24 12.59 7.07 5.94
CA PHE A 24 13.50 7.78 6.84
C PHE A 24 13.96 6.89 8.02
N SER A 25 13.05 6.16 8.64
CA SER A 25 13.37 5.28 9.78
C SER A 25 14.28 4.13 9.38
N CYS A 26 14.02 3.49 8.24
CA CYS A 26 14.86 2.43 7.70
C CYS A 26 16.27 2.96 7.38
N TYR A 27 16.36 4.10 6.71
CA TYR A 27 17.64 4.71 6.36
C TYR A 27 18.44 5.16 7.59
N LYS A 28 17.80 5.85 8.54
CA LYS A 28 18.51 6.53 9.64
C LYS A 28 18.64 5.67 10.90
N PHE A 29 17.61 4.93 11.29
CA PHE A 29 17.63 4.15 12.54
C PHE A 29 18.20 2.76 12.31
N PHE A 30 17.79 2.10 11.22
CA PHE A 30 18.28 0.76 10.90
C PHE A 30 19.53 0.77 10.00
N LYS A 31 19.99 1.96 9.56
CA LYS A 31 21.24 2.17 8.81
C LYS A 31 21.31 1.41 7.49
N HIS A 32 20.19 1.17 6.87
CA HIS A 32 20.13 0.58 5.54
C HIS A 32 20.56 1.57 4.45
N THR A 33 20.87 1.06 3.28
CA THR A 33 21.13 1.89 2.09
C THR A 33 19.86 2.63 1.67
N LYS A 34 20.01 3.70 0.88
CA LYS A 34 18.86 4.45 0.34
C LYS A 34 17.94 3.57 -0.50
N SER A 35 18.50 2.62 -1.24
CA SER A 35 17.73 1.69 -2.06
C SER A 35 16.93 0.69 -1.22
N GLU A 36 17.52 0.12 -0.17
CA GLU A 36 16.82 -0.75 0.77
C GLU A 36 15.74 0.01 1.54
N ALA A 37 16.02 1.24 1.96
CA ALA A 37 15.03 2.10 2.61
C ALA A 37 13.84 2.42 1.69
N ALA A 38 14.07 2.60 0.39
CA ALA A 38 12.98 2.78 -0.57
C ALA A 38 12.10 1.53 -0.69
N VAL A 39 12.71 0.35 -0.71
CA VAL A 39 11.96 -0.93 -0.69
C VAL A 39 11.22 -1.12 0.63
N CYS A 40 11.86 -0.81 1.77
CA CYS A 40 11.19 -0.83 3.07
C CYS A 40 9.93 0.07 3.08
N ALA A 41 10.03 1.30 2.55
CA ALA A 41 8.89 2.20 2.46
C ALA A 41 7.77 1.63 1.57
N LEU A 42 8.12 1.03 0.44
CA LEU A 42 7.15 0.36 -0.45
C LEU A 42 6.43 -0.80 0.25
N ILE A 43 7.11 -1.52 1.14
CA ILE A 43 6.55 -2.64 1.91
C ILE A 43 5.79 -2.13 3.13
N ALA A 44 6.50 -1.57 4.12
CA ALA A 44 5.96 -1.24 5.43
C ALA A 44 5.16 0.07 5.45
N GLY A 45 5.44 1.00 4.56
CA GLY A 45 4.77 2.30 4.48
C GLY A 45 3.46 2.31 3.68
N SER A 46 3.10 1.20 3.02
CA SER A 46 1.90 1.14 2.16
C SER A 46 1.01 -0.03 2.52
N PRO A 47 -0.34 0.16 2.57
CA PRO A 47 -1.28 -0.94 2.73
C PRO A 47 -1.43 -1.75 1.45
N THR A 48 -1.66 -3.07 1.58
CA THR A 48 -1.91 -3.98 0.44
C THR A 48 -3.34 -3.87 -0.10
N ILE A 49 -3.78 -2.64 -0.33
CA ILE A 49 -5.18 -2.33 -0.67
C ILE A 49 -5.62 -2.94 -2.00
N GLY A 50 -4.74 -2.99 -3.00
CA GLY A 50 -5.07 -3.50 -4.33
C GLY A 50 -5.37 -5.01 -4.35
N PHE A 51 -4.87 -5.77 -3.39
CA PHE A 51 -5.09 -7.21 -3.29
C PHE A 51 -6.11 -7.59 -2.21
N LEU A 52 -6.03 -6.95 -1.04
CA LEU A 52 -6.87 -7.30 0.10
C LEU A 52 -8.00 -6.30 0.37
N GLY A 53 -8.03 -5.15 -0.30
CA GLY A 53 -9.01 -4.11 -0.04
C GLY A 53 -10.45 -4.64 -0.12
N PHE A 54 -10.85 -5.10 -1.28
CA PHE A 54 -12.20 -5.67 -1.46
C PHE A 54 -12.39 -6.97 -0.67
N ALA A 55 -11.38 -7.85 -0.65
CA ALA A 55 -11.46 -9.14 0.04
C ALA A 55 -11.70 -9.00 1.56
N VAL A 56 -11.26 -7.89 2.17
CA VAL A 56 -11.43 -7.64 3.61
C VAL A 56 -12.62 -6.71 3.89
N LEU A 57 -12.78 -5.63 3.12
CA LEU A 57 -13.81 -4.63 3.43
C LEU A 57 -15.22 -5.08 3.04
N GLU A 58 -15.40 -5.74 1.90
CA GLU A 58 -16.74 -6.17 1.44
C GLU A 58 -17.43 -7.17 2.38
N PRO A 59 -16.76 -8.21 2.90
CA PRO A 59 -17.40 -9.11 3.85
C PRO A 59 -17.83 -8.44 5.17
N ILE A 60 -17.19 -7.34 5.56
CA ILE A 60 -17.41 -6.65 6.83
C ILE A 60 -18.45 -5.52 6.70
N TYR A 61 -18.36 -4.74 5.62
CA TYR A 61 -19.17 -3.54 5.40
C TYR A 61 -20.15 -3.65 4.23
N GLY A 62 -20.10 -4.76 3.49
CA GLY A 62 -20.90 -4.98 2.30
C GLY A 62 -20.25 -4.44 1.01
N ALA A 63 -20.70 -4.96 -0.14
CA ALA A 63 -20.31 -4.50 -1.47
C ALA A 63 -21.08 -3.22 -1.83
N THR A 64 -20.77 -2.13 -1.15
CA THR A 64 -21.44 -0.83 -1.31
C THR A 64 -20.61 0.14 -2.16
N ALA A 65 -21.25 1.19 -2.68
CA ALA A 65 -20.54 2.27 -3.38
C ALA A 65 -19.50 2.94 -2.47
N THR A 66 -19.76 3.05 -1.16
CA THR A 66 -18.82 3.61 -0.17
C THR A 66 -17.60 2.71 0.00
N THR A 67 -17.78 1.39 0.08
CA THR A 67 -16.66 0.44 0.14
C THR A 67 -15.77 0.56 -1.10
N GLY A 68 -16.39 0.60 -2.28
CA GLY A 68 -15.68 0.81 -3.55
C GLY A 68 -14.91 2.13 -3.58
N LEU A 69 -15.52 3.22 -3.08
CA LEU A 69 -14.90 4.55 -3.02
C LEU A 69 -13.66 4.56 -2.12
N VAL A 70 -13.75 3.99 -0.91
CA VAL A 70 -12.62 3.92 0.02
C VAL A 70 -11.46 3.13 -0.56
N VAL A 71 -11.75 1.94 -1.13
CA VAL A 71 -10.72 1.11 -1.78
C VAL A 71 -10.09 1.85 -2.95
N ALA A 72 -10.88 2.52 -3.78
CA ALA A 72 -10.37 3.28 -4.92
C ALA A 72 -9.45 4.44 -4.49
N ILE A 73 -9.88 5.25 -3.52
CA ILE A 73 -9.09 6.40 -3.04
C ILE A 73 -7.75 5.92 -2.44
N VAL A 74 -7.78 4.93 -1.55
CA VAL A 74 -6.55 4.40 -0.94
C VAL A 74 -5.66 3.74 -1.99
N SER A 75 -6.25 3.04 -2.98
CA SER A 75 -5.50 2.46 -4.11
C SER A 75 -4.80 3.51 -4.96
N ILE A 76 -5.46 4.65 -5.23
CA ILE A 76 -4.84 5.77 -5.94
C ILE A 76 -3.65 6.31 -5.16
N VAL A 77 -3.78 6.52 -3.86
CA VAL A 77 -2.67 7.00 -3.01
C VAL A 77 -1.49 6.03 -3.05
N VAL A 78 -1.75 4.74 -2.92
CA VAL A 78 -0.67 3.73 -2.92
C VAL A 78 -0.05 3.57 -4.30
N ASN A 79 -0.86 3.33 -5.33
CA ASN A 79 -0.36 2.92 -6.64
C ASN A 79 0.05 4.10 -7.53
N ALA A 80 -0.69 5.22 -7.47
CA ALA A 80 -0.42 6.38 -8.33
C ALA A 80 0.54 7.40 -7.68
N ILE A 81 0.78 7.33 -6.36
CA ILE A 81 1.62 8.28 -5.64
C ILE A 81 2.79 7.59 -4.96
N ASN A 82 2.54 6.67 -4.00
CA ASN A 82 3.61 6.09 -3.20
C ASN A 82 4.53 5.17 -4.02
N ILE A 83 3.99 4.35 -4.94
CA ILE A 83 4.84 3.48 -5.78
C ILE A 83 5.76 4.29 -6.68
N PRO A 84 5.30 5.30 -7.45
CA PRO A 84 6.19 6.16 -8.22
C PRO A 84 7.26 6.85 -7.38
N ILE A 85 6.91 7.39 -6.20
CA ILE A 85 7.87 8.00 -5.29
C ILE A 85 8.90 6.95 -4.82
N GLY A 86 8.44 5.75 -4.42
CA GLY A 86 9.32 4.68 -3.98
C GLY A 86 10.29 4.20 -5.04
N LEU A 87 9.82 4.04 -6.28
CA LEU A 87 10.68 3.68 -7.41
C LEU A 87 11.67 4.79 -7.76
N ALA A 88 11.27 6.05 -7.70
CA ALA A 88 12.18 7.18 -7.89
C ALA A 88 13.26 7.22 -6.80
N LEU A 89 12.90 6.98 -5.53
CA LEU A 89 13.85 6.87 -4.42
C LEU A 89 14.79 5.67 -4.58
N LEU A 90 14.27 4.52 -5.03
CA LEU A 90 15.05 3.32 -5.32
C LEU A 90 16.08 3.56 -6.41
N ASN A 91 15.67 4.14 -7.53
CA ASN A 91 16.56 4.45 -8.66
C ASN A 91 17.62 5.49 -8.28
N ASN A 92 17.25 6.48 -7.48
CA ASN A 92 18.18 7.48 -6.95
C ASN A 92 19.21 6.87 -5.98
N GLY A 93 18.79 5.87 -5.20
CA GLY A 93 19.65 5.17 -4.24
C GLY A 93 20.66 4.23 -4.88
N LYS A 94 20.36 3.67 -6.05
CA LYS A 94 21.27 2.80 -6.80
C LYS A 94 22.55 3.50 -7.29
N GLY A 95 22.59 4.83 -7.24
CA GLY A 95 23.73 5.63 -7.69
C GLY A 95 23.96 5.53 -9.20
N ASN A 96 24.87 6.33 -9.71
CA ASN A 96 25.25 6.37 -11.15
C ASN A 96 26.15 5.18 -11.58
N THR A 97 25.99 4.02 -11.01
CA THR A 97 26.73 2.81 -11.39
C THR A 97 25.98 1.99 -12.44
N SER A 98 25.56 2.61 -13.52
CA SER A 98 25.46 1.87 -14.76
C SER A 98 26.85 1.87 -15.39
N SER A 99 27.52 0.74 -15.33
CA SER A 99 28.79 0.44 -16.03
C SER A 99 28.64 0.45 -17.56
N ASP A 100 27.54 0.90 -18.06
CA ASP A 100 27.28 1.07 -19.49
C ASP A 100 26.97 2.55 -19.73
N GLY A 101 27.77 3.22 -20.56
CA GLY A 101 27.78 4.66 -20.83
C GLY A 101 26.50 5.27 -21.41
N SER A 102 25.33 4.79 -21.05
CA SER A 102 24.03 5.36 -21.43
C SER A 102 23.64 6.49 -20.48
N GLN A 103 23.25 7.60 -21.05
CA GLN A 103 22.86 8.87 -20.45
C GLN A 103 22.01 8.68 -19.16
N LYS A 104 22.31 9.51 -18.16
CA LYS A 104 21.52 9.70 -16.94
C LYS A 104 20.04 9.87 -17.27
N GLY A 105 19.26 8.80 -17.22
CA GLY A 105 17.81 8.87 -17.24
C GLY A 105 17.31 9.61 -15.99
N ASN A 106 16.26 10.38 -16.09
CA ASN A 106 15.64 10.99 -14.92
C ASN A 106 14.96 9.86 -14.11
N PRO A 107 15.36 9.60 -12.83
CA PRO A 107 14.81 8.49 -12.04
C PRO A 107 13.27 8.50 -11.94
N VAL A 108 12.67 9.69 -12.00
CA VAL A 108 11.20 9.84 -11.98
C VAL A 108 10.59 9.39 -13.31
N LEU A 109 11.20 9.77 -14.44
CA LEU A 109 10.73 9.34 -15.77
C LEU A 109 10.87 7.82 -15.95
N ASP A 110 11.93 7.23 -15.42
CA ASP A 110 12.12 5.78 -15.49
C ASP A 110 11.11 5.03 -14.60
N ALA A 111 10.79 5.57 -13.42
CA ALA A 111 9.72 5.06 -12.57
C ALA A 111 8.34 5.12 -13.27
N LEU A 112 8.05 6.22 -13.98
CA LEU A 112 6.78 6.39 -14.70
C LEU A 112 6.63 5.50 -15.93
N LYS A 113 7.71 4.92 -16.46
CA LYS A 113 7.64 3.93 -17.55
C LYS A 113 7.18 2.55 -17.06
N GLU A 114 7.28 2.28 -15.76
CA GLU A 114 6.85 1.00 -15.19
C GLU A 114 5.33 0.84 -15.28
N PRO A 115 4.82 -0.31 -15.76
CA PRO A 115 3.38 -0.54 -15.89
C PRO A 115 2.60 -0.36 -14.59
N VAL A 116 3.22 -0.69 -13.46
CA VAL A 116 2.64 -0.55 -12.11
C VAL A 116 2.38 0.92 -11.76
N CYS A 117 3.09 1.86 -12.40
CA CYS A 117 2.90 3.30 -12.20
C CYS A 117 1.95 3.92 -13.22
N TRP A 118 2.20 3.72 -14.51
CA TRP A 118 1.42 4.42 -15.53
C TRP A 118 -0.01 3.89 -15.68
N ALA A 119 -0.27 2.59 -15.42
CA ALA A 119 -1.61 2.03 -15.58
C ALA A 119 -2.64 2.62 -14.59
N PRO A 120 -2.36 2.77 -13.28
CA PRO A 120 -3.25 3.48 -12.36
C PRO A 120 -3.42 4.97 -12.71
N LEU A 121 -2.35 5.64 -13.15
CA LEU A 121 -2.42 7.04 -13.58
C LEU A 121 -3.30 7.20 -14.81
N LEU A 122 -3.16 6.31 -15.80
CA LEU A 122 -4.01 6.28 -16.97
C LEU A 122 -5.47 6.05 -16.59
N ALA A 123 -5.75 5.13 -15.67
CA ALA A 123 -7.11 4.87 -15.19
C ALA A 123 -7.73 6.14 -14.57
N VAL A 124 -6.98 6.88 -13.75
CA VAL A 124 -7.45 8.16 -13.19
C VAL A 124 -7.75 9.17 -14.29
N VAL A 125 -6.85 9.31 -15.28
CA VAL A 125 -7.05 10.23 -16.41
C VAL A 125 -8.31 9.85 -17.21
N LEU A 126 -8.53 8.57 -17.50
CA LEU A 126 -9.72 8.11 -18.22
C LEU A 126 -11.01 8.43 -17.47
N VAL A 127 -11.02 8.22 -16.14
CA VAL A 127 -12.16 8.57 -15.29
C VAL A 127 -12.42 10.08 -15.29
N LEU A 128 -11.38 10.90 -15.17
CA LEU A 128 -11.51 12.37 -15.19
C LEU A 128 -12.00 12.90 -16.54
N LEU A 129 -11.64 12.24 -17.64
CA LEU A 129 -12.13 12.54 -18.99
C LEU A 129 -13.56 12.04 -19.24
N GLY A 130 -14.17 11.33 -18.27
CA GLY A 130 -15.51 10.76 -18.42
C GLY A 130 -15.59 9.59 -19.40
N ILE A 131 -14.46 9.00 -19.78
CA ILE A 131 -14.39 7.87 -20.70
C ILE A 131 -14.86 6.62 -19.94
N LYS A 132 -15.98 6.04 -20.41
CA LYS A 132 -16.53 4.80 -19.88
C LYS A 132 -16.24 3.66 -20.84
N PHE A 133 -15.75 2.55 -20.31
CA PHE A 133 -15.64 1.32 -21.10
C PHE A 133 -17.02 0.72 -21.37
N PRO A 134 -17.21 0.03 -22.52
CA PRO A 134 -18.44 -0.70 -22.77
C PRO A 134 -18.71 -1.73 -21.68
N THR A 135 -19.92 -1.76 -21.14
CA THR A 135 -20.32 -2.68 -20.05
C THR A 135 -20.20 -4.17 -20.41
N ILE A 136 -20.14 -4.49 -21.70
CA ILE A 136 -19.87 -5.86 -22.18
C ILE A 136 -18.51 -6.40 -21.72
N LEU A 137 -17.56 -5.51 -21.35
CA LEU A 137 -16.24 -5.88 -20.85
C LEU A 137 -16.22 -6.08 -19.32
N ASP A 138 -17.23 -5.62 -18.60
CA ASP A 138 -17.29 -5.69 -17.12
C ASP A 138 -17.09 -7.13 -16.59
N PRO A 139 -17.73 -8.20 -17.15
CA PRO A 139 -17.52 -9.55 -16.68
C PRO A 139 -16.05 -10.01 -16.80
N ASN A 140 -15.35 -9.58 -17.84
CA ASN A 140 -13.94 -9.92 -18.05
C ASN A 140 -13.05 -9.23 -17.02
N PHE A 141 -13.27 -7.94 -16.79
CA PHE A 141 -12.53 -7.19 -15.77
C PHE A 141 -12.82 -7.73 -14.35
N GLU A 142 -14.07 -8.06 -14.07
CA GLU A 142 -14.47 -8.64 -12.78
C GLU A 142 -13.80 -10.00 -12.54
N LEU A 143 -13.74 -10.87 -13.56
CA LEU A 143 -13.07 -12.17 -13.46
C LEU A 143 -11.57 -12.00 -13.18
N ILE A 144 -10.89 -11.09 -13.89
CA ILE A 144 -9.48 -10.79 -13.69
C ILE A 144 -9.25 -10.21 -12.29
N ALA A 145 -10.10 -9.30 -11.84
CA ALA A 145 -10.01 -8.67 -10.52
C ALA A 145 -10.17 -9.70 -9.40
N LYS A 146 -11.15 -10.61 -9.51
CA LYS A 146 -11.35 -11.70 -8.53
C LYS A 146 -10.17 -12.68 -8.51
N ALA A 147 -9.64 -13.03 -9.68
CA ALA A 147 -8.48 -13.91 -9.78
C ALA A 147 -7.21 -13.25 -9.18
N ASN A 148 -7.04 -11.94 -9.36
CA ASN A 148 -5.87 -11.20 -8.90
C ASN A 148 -5.63 -11.35 -7.39
N SER A 149 -6.67 -11.18 -6.57
CA SER A 149 -6.55 -11.29 -5.10
C SER A 149 -6.11 -12.71 -4.68
N GLY A 150 -6.72 -13.75 -5.24
CA GLY A 150 -6.38 -15.14 -4.93
C GLY A 150 -4.96 -15.51 -5.37
N VAL A 151 -4.58 -15.15 -6.59
CA VAL A 151 -3.24 -15.41 -7.13
C VAL A 151 -2.17 -14.66 -6.34
N ALA A 152 -2.42 -13.42 -5.96
CA ALA A 152 -1.47 -12.63 -5.16
C ALA A 152 -1.25 -13.22 -3.76
N VAL A 153 -2.30 -13.64 -3.07
CA VAL A 153 -2.19 -14.29 -1.76
C VAL A 153 -1.46 -15.63 -1.87
N PHE A 154 -1.76 -16.41 -2.91
CA PHE A 154 -1.07 -17.67 -3.19
C PHE A 154 0.43 -17.46 -3.47
N ALA A 155 0.76 -16.51 -4.35
CA ALA A 155 2.15 -16.16 -4.66
C ALA A 155 2.91 -15.66 -3.42
N ALA A 156 2.26 -14.85 -2.56
CA ALA A 156 2.83 -14.43 -1.29
C ALA A 156 3.10 -15.62 -0.36
N GLY A 157 2.15 -16.57 -0.26
CA GLY A 157 2.34 -17.80 0.51
C GLY A 157 3.52 -18.63 0.02
N LEU A 158 3.67 -18.78 -1.30
CA LEU A 158 4.83 -19.45 -1.90
C LEU A 158 6.15 -18.75 -1.58
N THR A 159 6.17 -17.43 -1.69
CA THR A 159 7.36 -16.63 -1.34
C THR A 159 7.73 -16.82 0.14
N LEU A 160 6.73 -16.78 1.03
CA LEU A 160 6.92 -17.02 2.47
C LEU A 160 7.44 -18.42 2.77
N SER A 161 6.96 -19.44 2.07
CA SER A 161 7.37 -20.83 2.30
C SER A 161 8.83 -21.11 1.95
N GLY A 162 9.40 -20.38 1.00
CA GLY A 162 10.78 -20.52 0.55
C GLY A 162 11.81 -19.74 1.38
N MET A 163 11.37 -18.84 2.26
CA MET A 163 12.27 -17.96 3.02
C MET A 163 12.39 -18.36 4.48
N LYS A 164 13.59 -18.17 5.04
CA LYS A 164 13.81 -18.32 6.48
C LYS A 164 13.22 -17.10 7.19
N PHE A 165 12.12 -17.30 7.90
CA PHE A 165 11.52 -16.30 8.78
C PHE A 165 12.51 -15.85 9.85
N GLN A 166 12.70 -14.56 10.00
CA GLN A 166 13.46 -13.96 11.11
C GLN A 166 12.60 -12.90 11.79
N LEU A 167 12.48 -13.03 13.10
CA LEU A 167 11.87 -12.01 13.93
C LEU A 167 13.00 -11.20 14.57
N ASP A 168 13.20 -9.99 14.07
CA ASP A 168 14.12 -9.00 14.62
C ASP A 168 13.38 -7.70 14.99
N GLY A 169 14.11 -6.77 15.62
CA GLY A 169 13.53 -5.51 16.07
C GLY A 169 12.95 -4.65 14.94
N GLU A 170 13.50 -4.76 13.74
CA GLU A 170 13.01 -4.03 12.57
C GLU A 170 11.69 -4.60 12.05
N VAL A 171 11.56 -5.91 12.00
CA VAL A 171 10.31 -6.60 11.62
C VAL A 171 9.18 -6.21 12.57
N VAL A 172 9.44 -6.20 13.88
CA VAL A 172 8.45 -5.78 14.89
C VAL A 172 8.11 -4.30 14.72
N TYR A 173 9.10 -3.43 14.51
CA TYR A 173 8.88 -2.01 14.28
C TYR A 173 8.00 -1.76 13.04
N ASN A 174 8.29 -2.41 11.93
CA ASN A 174 7.50 -2.32 10.69
C ASN A 174 6.05 -2.75 10.91
N ALA A 175 5.84 -3.84 11.65
CA ALA A 175 4.49 -4.32 11.98
C ALA A 175 3.73 -3.33 12.89
N ILE A 176 4.38 -2.78 13.91
CA ILE A 176 3.78 -1.75 14.79
C ILE A 176 3.42 -0.50 13.99
N GLN A 177 4.34 -0.01 13.17
CA GLN A 177 4.08 1.16 12.33
C GLN A 177 2.88 0.92 11.40
N LYS A 178 2.80 -0.27 10.80
CA LYS A 178 1.76 -0.58 9.82
C LYS A 178 0.41 -0.89 10.45
N LEU A 179 0.37 -1.73 11.47
CA LEU A 179 -0.88 -2.24 12.03
C LEU A 179 -1.42 -1.39 13.19
N ILE A 180 -0.58 -0.54 13.79
CA ILE A 180 -0.98 0.28 14.93
C ILE A 180 -0.88 1.77 14.58
N LEU A 181 0.30 2.27 14.21
CA LEU A 181 0.51 3.70 14.03
C LEU A 181 -0.32 4.25 12.86
N MET A 182 -0.31 3.60 11.71
CA MET A 182 -1.03 4.09 10.53
C MET A 182 -2.54 4.18 10.77
N PRO A 183 -3.25 3.12 11.21
CA PRO A 183 -4.68 3.22 11.47
C PRO A 183 -5.01 4.15 12.65
N ALA A 184 -4.14 4.25 13.67
CA ALA A 184 -4.33 5.19 14.78
C ALA A 184 -4.32 6.65 14.30
N VAL A 185 -3.37 7.02 13.45
CA VAL A 185 -3.29 8.39 12.90
C VAL A 185 -4.49 8.67 11.99
N LEU A 186 -4.90 7.70 11.17
CA LEU A 186 -6.11 7.82 10.35
C LEU A 186 -7.35 8.01 11.20
N LEU A 187 -7.49 7.26 12.30
CA LEU A 187 -8.61 7.39 13.23
C LEU A 187 -8.63 8.77 13.89
N ILE A 188 -7.50 9.20 14.45
CA ILE A 188 -7.40 10.49 15.14
C ILE A 188 -7.75 11.64 14.19
N LEU A 189 -7.18 11.66 13.01
CA LEU A 189 -7.47 12.73 12.05
C LEU A 189 -8.91 12.65 11.52
N GLY A 190 -9.41 11.44 11.22
CA GLY A 190 -10.79 11.28 10.79
C GLY A 190 -11.79 11.78 11.84
N MET A 191 -11.54 11.53 13.13
CA MET A 191 -12.35 12.07 14.24
C MET A 191 -12.22 13.60 14.37
N MET A 192 -11.00 14.13 14.30
CA MET A 192 -10.76 15.58 14.36
C MET A 192 -11.49 16.36 13.27
N PHE A 193 -11.58 15.79 12.08
CA PHE A 193 -12.29 16.40 10.96
C PHE A 193 -13.77 15.99 10.87
N HIS A 194 -14.32 15.32 11.89
CA HIS A 194 -15.72 14.88 11.94
C HIS A 194 -16.13 14.14 10.65
N MET A 195 -15.39 13.10 10.31
CA MET A 195 -15.70 12.24 9.16
C MET A 195 -16.90 11.37 9.47
N GLU A 196 -17.72 11.08 8.45
CA GLU A 196 -18.84 10.15 8.54
C GLU A 196 -18.38 8.76 9.03
N ALA A 197 -19.13 8.18 9.97
CA ALA A 197 -18.78 6.95 10.69
C ALA A 197 -18.38 5.80 9.77
N ASP A 198 -19.17 5.51 8.74
CA ASP A 198 -18.92 4.40 7.83
C ASP A 198 -17.59 4.58 7.05
N LYS A 199 -17.34 5.80 6.56
CA LYS A 199 -16.11 6.11 5.84
C LYS A 199 -14.90 6.06 6.76
N LEU A 200 -15.06 6.54 8.01
CA LEU A 200 -14.00 6.48 9.03
C LEU A 200 -13.60 5.04 9.33
N GLN A 201 -14.58 4.18 9.60
CA GLN A 201 -14.33 2.76 9.90
C GLN A 201 -13.62 2.05 8.76
N MET A 202 -14.10 2.24 7.54
CA MET A 202 -13.51 1.63 6.34
C MET A 202 -12.10 2.16 6.07
N MET A 203 -11.88 3.48 6.21
CA MET A 203 -10.55 4.10 6.00
C MET A 203 -9.53 3.59 7.02
N VAL A 204 -9.90 3.50 8.28
CA VAL A 204 -9.01 2.99 9.35
C VAL A 204 -8.65 1.53 9.09
N LEU A 205 -9.63 0.69 8.74
CA LEU A 205 -9.38 -0.72 8.42
C LEU A 205 -8.53 -0.88 7.14
N ALA A 206 -8.77 -0.06 6.12
CA ALA A 206 -7.94 -0.03 4.91
C ALA A 206 -6.48 0.34 5.23
N GLY A 207 -6.28 1.31 6.14
CA GLY A 207 -4.95 1.66 6.65
C GLY A 207 -4.29 0.54 7.47
N ALA A 208 -5.07 -0.26 8.19
CA ALA A 208 -4.59 -1.39 8.99
C ALA A 208 -4.27 -2.65 8.17
N LEU A 209 -4.60 -2.69 6.87
CA LEU A 209 -4.25 -3.84 6.02
C LEU A 209 -2.74 -4.15 6.08
N PRO A 210 -2.30 -5.40 5.96
CA PRO A 210 -0.89 -5.77 5.98
C PRO A 210 -0.03 -4.99 4.99
N PRO A 211 1.30 -5.06 5.09
CA PRO A 211 2.25 -4.45 4.16
C PRO A 211 1.97 -4.79 2.69
N ALA A 212 2.38 -3.90 1.78
CA ALA A 212 2.07 -4.03 0.36
C ALA A 212 2.90 -5.14 -0.32
N PHE A 213 2.23 -6.08 -0.97
CA PHE A 213 2.87 -7.13 -1.79
C PHE A 213 3.67 -6.55 -2.96
N SER A 214 3.23 -5.44 -3.55
CA SER A 214 3.97 -4.77 -4.61
C SER A 214 5.39 -4.40 -4.20
N GLY A 215 5.59 -3.96 -2.95
CA GLY A 215 6.91 -3.67 -2.40
C GLY A 215 7.80 -4.93 -2.32
N ILE A 216 7.24 -6.09 -1.95
CA ILE A 216 7.97 -7.36 -1.95
C ILE A 216 8.40 -7.76 -3.38
N ILE A 217 7.49 -7.64 -4.34
CA ILE A 217 7.80 -7.95 -5.74
C ILE A 217 8.95 -7.05 -6.24
N ILE A 218 8.86 -5.75 -6.01
CA ILE A 218 9.90 -4.80 -6.39
C ILE A 218 11.23 -5.09 -5.66
N GLY A 219 11.18 -5.42 -4.38
CA GLY A 219 12.34 -5.81 -3.59
C GLY A 219 13.04 -7.04 -4.14
N ASN A 220 12.29 -8.10 -4.43
CA ASN A 220 12.81 -9.35 -4.99
C ASN A 220 13.40 -9.14 -6.40
N GLN A 221 12.74 -8.36 -7.26
CA GLN A 221 13.27 -8.04 -8.60
C GLN A 221 14.62 -7.30 -8.54
N ASN A 222 14.83 -6.52 -7.47
CA ASN A 222 16.05 -5.75 -7.28
C ASN A 222 17.04 -6.41 -6.31
N GLN A 223 16.72 -7.57 -5.75
CA GLN A 223 17.52 -8.29 -4.74
C GLN A 223 17.84 -7.41 -3.51
N LEU A 224 16.86 -6.61 -3.09
CA LEU A 224 16.99 -5.68 -2.00
C LEU A 224 15.93 -5.93 -0.91
N TYR A 225 16.35 -5.89 0.35
CA TYR A 225 15.46 -5.95 1.51
C TYR A 225 14.56 -7.20 1.58
N GLU A 226 14.92 -8.27 0.87
CA GLU A 226 14.09 -9.46 0.66
C GLU A 226 13.71 -10.12 1.98
N ARG A 227 14.69 -10.39 2.82
CA ARG A 227 14.51 -11.15 4.06
C ARG A 227 13.68 -10.38 5.10
N THR A 228 14.06 -9.16 5.40
CA THR A 228 13.34 -8.31 6.37
C THR A 228 11.97 -7.93 5.85
N GLY A 229 11.86 -7.63 4.57
CA GLY A 229 10.59 -7.31 3.93
C GLY A 229 9.60 -8.45 3.99
N THR A 230 10.02 -9.65 3.59
CA THR A 230 9.16 -10.85 3.62
C THR A 230 8.80 -11.26 5.05
N SER A 231 9.74 -11.16 6.00
CA SER A 231 9.47 -11.43 7.42
C SER A 231 8.49 -10.41 8.01
N SER A 232 8.62 -9.12 7.63
CA SER A 232 7.68 -8.06 8.05
C SER A 232 6.27 -8.32 7.52
N LEU A 233 6.15 -8.76 6.26
CA LEU A 233 4.88 -9.13 5.69
C LEU A 233 4.25 -10.31 6.43
N ALA A 234 5.01 -11.41 6.60
CA ALA A 234 4.54 -12.62 7.28
C ALA A 234 4.06 -12.32 8.71
N PHE A 235 4.87 -11.62 9.48
CA PHE A 235 4.55 -11.24 10.85
C PHE A 235 3.33 -10.34 10.92
N SER A 236 3.23 -9.37 10.02
CA SER A 236 2.07 -8.47 9.95
C SER A 236 0.79 -9.20 9.55
N ILE A 237 0.83 -10.19 8.65
CA ILE A 237 -0.35 -10.99 8.30
C ILE A 237 -0.85 -11.76 9.52
N LEU A 238 0.05 -12.38 10.29
CA LEU A 238 -0.33 -13.10 11.51
C LEU A 238 -0.95 -12.15 12.55
N LEU A 239 -0.33 -10.99 12.76
CA LEU A 239 -0.85 -9.99 13.69
C LEU A 239 -2.14 -9.34 13.20
N PHE A 240 -2.38 -9.27 11.91
CA PHE A 240 -3.60 -8.69 11.33
C PHE A 240 -4.86 -9.44 11.76
N VAL A 241 -4.75 -10.75 12.04
CA VAL A 241 -5.87 -11.55 12.58
C VAL A 241 -6.42 -10.96 13.89
N VAL A 242 -5.54 -10.34 14.69
CA VAL A 242 -5.91 -9.68 15.95
C VAL A 242 -6.15 -8.18 15.74
N ALA A 243 -5.34 -7.54 14.91
CA ALA A 243 -5.41 -6.10 14.68
C ALA A 243 -6.72 -5.69 13.96
N ALA A 244 -7.22 -6.49 13.01
CA ALA A 244 -8.45 -6.14 12.29
C ALA A 244 -9.68 -6.10 13.22
N PRO A 245 -10.00 -7.15 14.02
CA PRO A 245 -11.10 -7.09 14.98
C PRO A 245 -10.94 -5.94 16.00
N PHE A 246 -9.71 -5.67 16.45
CA PHE A 246 -9.43 -4.58 17.38
C PHE A 246 -9.79 -3.22 16.76
N TRP A 247 -9.39 -2.94 15.51
CA TRP A 247 -9.70 -1.68 14.85
C TRP A 247 -11.19 -1.55 14.52
N ILE A 248 -11.84 -2.65 14.12
CA ILE A 248 -13.29 -2.68 13.90
C ILE A 248 -14.04 -2.34 15.21
N TRP A 249 -13.61 -2.94 16.32
CA TRP A 249 -14.22 -2.69 17.63
C TRP A 249 -14.02 -1.24 18.08
N ILE A 250 -12.78 -0.72 18.02
CA ILE A 250 -12.49 0.68 18.42
C ILE A 250 -13.27 1.68 17.56
N THR A 251 -13.24 1.52 16.25
CA THR A 251 -13.91 2.45 15.35
C THR A 251 -15.41 2.47 15.57
N ARG A 252 -16.05 1.34 15.84
CA ARG A 252 -17.48 1.27 16.21
C ARG A 252 -17.80 1.88 17.56
N LEU A 253 -16.82 1.95 18.46
CA LEU A 253 -17.03 2.53 19.79
C LEU A 253 -16.98 4.06 19.75
N VAL A 254 -16.19 4.64 18.85
CA VAL A 254 -15.91 6.09 18.82
C VAL A 254 -16.57 6.82 17.65
N SER A 255 -17.17 6.10 16.71
CA SER A 255 -18.00 6.64 15.61
C SER A 255 -19.50 6.40 15.88
#